data_866494a12c93e3ab943d3ba8d4e88701
#
_entry.id   866494a12c93e3ab943d3ba8d4e88701
#
_cell.length_a   1.000
_cell.length_b   1.000
_cell.length_c   1.000
_cell.angle_alpha   90.00
_cell.angle_beta   90.00
_cell.angle_gamma   90.00
#
_symmetry.space_group_name_H-M   'P 1'
#
loop_
_entity.id
_entity.type
_entity.pdbx_description
1 polymer ?
#
loop_
_entity_poly.entity_id
_entity_poly.type
_entity_poly.pdbx_seq_one_letter_code
_entity_poly.pdbx_strand_id
1 'polypeptide(L)'
;ILMSQCALVSGQYKEEQTVNESIGVLDEIMSIPAEGIPRSMLHDAQAVAIFPGVVKASFVVGARRGNGVIMIRDDKGGWHAPVFASLTGGNIGWQAGVQSTDVVLVFKTRKSVSGLLSGRITLGADAGIAAGPVGRQATAATDSRLGAQIYSYSRSRGLFLGVSFDGSVVRMDS
;
A
#
# COMPACT_ATOMS: atom_id res chain seq x y z
N ILE A 1 -22.36 -21.02 -20.94
CA ILE A 1 -21.92 -19.82 -21.70
C ILE A 1 -22.38 -18.55 -20.98
N LEU A 2 -23.61 -18.44 -20.52
CA LEU A 2 -24.13 -17.28 -19.78
C LEU A 2 -23.45 -17.05 -18.41
N MET A 3 -23.11 -18.12 -17.67
CA MET A 3 -22.40 -18.01 -16.39
C MET A 3 -20.96 -17.52 -16.54
N SER A 4 -20.29 -17.86 -17.63
CA SER A 4 -18.92 -17.42 -17.91
C SER A 4 -18.84 -15.93 -18.24
N GLN A 5 -19.84 -15.39 -18.93
CA GLN A 5 -19.90 -13.97 -19.26
C GLN A 5 -20.21 -13.09 -18.03
N CYS A 6 -21.07 -13.55 -17.13
CA CYS A 6 -21.33 -12.82 -15.89
C CYS A 6 -20.09 -12.74 -14.97
N ALA A 7 -19.29 -13.79 -14.89
CA ALA A 7 -18.07 -13.80 -14.09
C ALA A 7 -16.99 -12.84 -14.65
N LEU A 8 -16.87 -12.78 -15.98
CA LEU A 8 -15.94 -11.84 -16.64
C LEU A 8 -16.36 -10.38 -16.44
N VAL A 9 -17.64 -10.07 -16.57
CA VAL A 9 -18.17 -8.72 -16.36
C VAL A 9 -18.00 -8.28 -14.90
N SER A 10 -18.28 -9.15 -13.96
CA SER A 10 -18.10 -8.83 -12.54
C SER A 10 -16.62 -8.62 -12.14
N GLY A 11 -15.71 -9.36 -12.80
CA GLY A 11 -14.27 -9.17 -12.62
C GLY A 11 -13.82 -7.80 -13.12
N GLN A 12 -14.22 -7.39 -14.30
CA GLN A 12 -13.88 -6.08 -14.87
C GLN A 12 -14.42 -4.91 -14.02
N TYR A 13 -15.64 -4.98 -13.55
CA TYR A 13 -16.19 -3.96 -12.64
C TYR A 13 -15.37 -3.81 -11.37
N LYS A 14 -14.92 -4.91 -10.80
CA LYS A 14 -14.13 -4.91 -9.58
C LYS A 14 -12.73 -4.30 -9.81
N GLU A 15 -12.13 -4.60 -10.94
CA GLU A 15 -10.83 -4.03 -11.33
C GLU A 15 -10.93 -2.53 -11.60
N GLU A 16 -11.92 -2.09 -12.36
CA GLU A 16 -12.19 -0.67 -12.61
C GLU A 16 -12.46 0.10 -11.31
N GLN A 17 -13.24 -0.49 -10.40
CA GLN A 17 -13.50 0.11 -9.10
C GLN A 17 -12.20 0.26 -8.30
N THR A 18 -11.36 -0.76 -8.24
CA THR A 18 -10.08 -0.71 -7.53
C THR A 18 -9.17 0.36 -8.10
N VAL A 19 -9.09 0.51 -9.41
CA VAL A 19 -8.30 1.57 -10.06
C VAL A 19 -8.85 2.95 -9.70
N ASN A 20 -10.16 3.15 -9.81
CA ASN A 20 -10.79 4.45 -9.51
C ASN A 20 -10.63 4.85 -8.04
N GLU A 21 -10.78 3.91 -7.12
CA GLU A 21 -10.55 4.13 -5.70
C GLU A 21 -9.08 4.46 -5.41
N SER A 22 -8.14 3.78 -6.09
CA SER A 22 -6.70 4.05 -5.97
C SER A 22 -6.34 5.44 -6.52
N ILE A 23 -6.95 5.87 -7.60
CA ILE A 23 -6.82 7.24 -8.13
C ILE A 23 -7.32 8.26 -7.10
N GLY A 24 -8.46 8.00 -6.48
CA GLY A 24 -9.00 8.87 -5.42
C GLY A 24 -8.03 9.01 -4.24
N VAL A 25 -7.43 7.92 -3.78
CA VAL A 25 -6.41 7.95 -2.72
C VAL A 25 -5.19 8.75 -3.16
N LEU A 26 -4.72 8.56 -4.39
CA LEU A 26 -3.57 9.28 -4.93
C LEU A 26 -3.85 10.78 -5.05
N ASP A 27 -5.03 11.16 -5.53
CA ASP A 27 -5.42 12.57 -5.62
C ASP A 27 -5.44 13.24 -4.25
N GLU A 28 -5.90 12.55 -3.23
CA GLU A 28 -5.88 13.06 -1.86
C GLU A 28 -4.46 13.20 -1.29
N ILE A 29 -3.57 12.26 -1.58
CA ILE A 29 -2.15 12.37 -1.22
C ILE A 29 -1.54 13.63 -1.85
N MET A 30 -1.90 13.93 -3.08
CA MET A 30 -1.36 15.06 -3.83
C MET A 30 -1.99 16.40 -3.44
N SER A 31 -3.22 16.41 -2.90
CA SER A 31 -3.95 17.64 -2.60
C SER A 31 -3.64 18.28 -1.25
N ILE A 32 -3.07 17.51 -0.29
CA ILE A 32 -2.75 18.00 1.05
C ILE A 32 -1.24 17.85 1.33
N PRO A 33 -0.38 18.76 0.82
CA PRO A 33 1.07 18.57 0.90
C PRO A 33 1.66 18.73 2.29
N ALA A 34 0.94 19.37 3.21
CA ALA A 34 1.50 19.76 4.52
C ALA A 34 1.26 18.74 5.64
N GLU A 35 0.31 17.83 5.49
CA GLU A 35 -0.15 16.95 6.57
C GLU A 35 -0.20 15.46 6.19
N GLY A 36 0.28 15.11 5.01
CA GLY A 36 0.22 13.76 4.48
C GLY A 36 1.58 13.14 4.20
N ILE A 37 1.60 12.23 3.26
CA ILE A 37 2.82 11.58 2.77
C ILE A 37 3.70 12.64 2.10
N PRO A 38 4.96 12.79 2.52
CA PRO A 38 5.85 13.80 1.94
C PRO A 38 6.07 13.56 0.44
N ARG A 39 6.07 14.62 -0.34
CA ARG A 39 6.35 14.53 -1.78
C ARG A 39 7.72 13.93 -2.08
N SER A 40 8.72 14.20 -1.23
CA SER A 40 10.05 13.60 -1.36
C SER A 40 10.02 12.09 -1.27
N MET A 41 9.16 11.53 -0.42
CA MET A 41 8.98 10.07 -0.30
C MET A 41 8.46 9.47 -1.60
N LEU A 42 7.52 10.12 -2.24
CA LEU A 42 6.95 9.67 -3.52
C LEU A 42 7.91 9.91 -4.69
N HIS A 43 8.65 11.01 -4.66
CA HIS A 43 9.63 11.34 -5.68
C HIS A 43 10.77 10.32 -5.76
N ASP A 44 11.27 9.87 -4.61
CA ASP A 44 12.38 8.91 -4.51
C ASP A 44 11.93 7.46 -4.50
N ALA A 45 10.62 7.21 -4.54
CA ALA A 45 10.08 5.86 -4.49
C ALA A 45 10.43 5.05 -5.74
N GLN A 46 10.80 3.79 -5.55
CA GLN A 46 11.00 2.82 -6.62
C GLN A 46 9.70 2.10 -7.00
N ALA A 47 8.78 1.99 -6.05
CA ALA A 47 7.41 1.54 -6.30
C ALA A 47 6.47 2.15 -5.26
N VAL A 48 5.21 2.26 -5.60
CA VAL A 48 4.13 2.67 -4.71
C VAL A 48 2.98 1.70 -4.86
N ALA A 49 2.54 1.13 -3.74
CA ALA A 49 1.37 0.28 -3.67
C ALA A 49 0.24 1.01 -2.95
N ILE A 50 -0.95 0.97 -3.51
CA ILE A 50 -2.15 1.60 -2.96
C ILE A 50 -3.22 0.53 -2.81
N PHE A 51 -3.68 0.33 -1.58
CA PHE A 51 -4.74 -0.61 -1.23
C PHE A 51 -5.92 0.15 -0.61
N PRO A 52 -6.91 0.54 -1.42
CA PRO A 52 -8.09 1.22 -0.91
C PRO A 52 -8.96 0.26 -0.10
N GLY A 53 -9.48 0.73 1.02
CA GLY A 53 -10.47 -0.01 1.80
C GLY A 53 -10.00 -1.36 2.32
N VAL A 54 -8.78 -1.45 2.83
CA VAL A 54 -8.29 -2.67 3.50
C VAL A 54 -9.16 -2.97 4.71
N VAL A 55 -9.79 -4.11 4.70
CA VAL A 55 -10.65 -4.57 5.80
C VAL A 55 -9.80 -5.29 6.83
N LYS A 56 -9.91 -4.85 8.07
CA LYS A 56 -9.34 -5.47 9.24
C LYS A 56 -10.48 -5.96 10.12
N ALA A 57 -10.52 -7.26 10.36
CA ALA A 57 -11.44 -7.88 11.32
C ALA A 57 -10.62 -8.50 12.44
N SER A 58 -10.91 -8.15 13.69
CA SER A 58 -10.21 -8.69 14.84
C SER A 58 -11.15 -9.04 15.97
N PHE A 59 -10.87 -10.16 16.58
CA PHE A 59 -11.43 -10.59 17.87
C PHE A 59 -10.29 -10.67 18.89
N VAL A 60 -9.71 -11.72 19.24
CA VAL A 60 -8.43 -11.82 19.97
C VAL A 60 -7.29 -11.93 18.94
N VAL A 61 -7.57 -12.65 17.86
CA VAL A 61 -6.71 -12.76 16.67
C VAL A 61 -7.49 -12.19 15.50
N GLY A 62 -6.86 -11.36 14.71
CA GLY A 62 -7.49 -10.73 13.57
C GLY A 62 -6.78 -11.01 12.27
N ALA A 63 -7.47 -10.73 11.19
CA ALA A 63 -6.94 -10.75 9.84
C ALA A 63 -7.25 -9.45 9.10
N ARG A 64 -6.37 -9.05 8.20
CA ARG A 64 -6.59 -7.94 7.27
C ARG A 64 -6.46 -8.43 5.84
N ARG A 65 -7.28 -7.87 4.99
CA ARG A 65 -7.27 -8.17 3.56
C ARG A 65 -7.70 -6.96 2.75
N GLY A 66 -6.99 -6.71 1.67
CA GLY A 66 -7.34 -5.68 0.70
C GLY A 66 -6.77 -5.97 -0.67
N ASN A 67 -7.39 -5.40 -1.68
CA ASN A 67 -6.91 -5.42 -3.05
C ASN A 67 -6.52 -4.00 -3.45
N GLY A 68 -5.54 -3.88 -4.31
CA GLY A 68 -5.05 -2.59 -4.75
C GLY A 68 -4.22 -2.69 -6.01
N VAL A 69 -3.46 -1.65 -6.25
CA VAL A 69 -2.56 -1.56 -7.40
C VAL A 69 -1.15 -1.20 -6.96
N ILE A 70 -0.17 -1.67 -7.73
CA ILE A 70 1.23 -1.33 -7.56
C ILE A 70 1.71 -0.66 -8.84
N MET A 71 2.35 0.48 -8.67
CA MET A 71 3.06 1.18 -9.73
C MET A 71 4.55 1.05 -9.47
N ILE A 72 5.30 0.58 -10.47
CA ILE A 72 6.74 0.37 -10.38
C ILE A 72 7.44 1.38 -11.30
N ARG A 73 8.49 2.00 -10.79
CA ARG A 73 9.31 2.93 -11.55
C ARG A 73 10.26 2.17 -12.48
N ASP A 74 10.36 2.62 -13.71
CA ASP A 74 11.31 2.09 -14.68
C ASP A 74 12.73 2.65 -14.46
N ASP A 75 13.71 2.13 -15.21
CA ASP A 75 15.11 2.58 -15.11
C ASP A 75 15.33 4.00 -15.62
N LYS A 76 14.37 4.55 -16.36
CA LYS A 76 14.41 5.92 -16.92
C LYS A 76 13.68 6.95 -16.05
N GLY A 77 13.14 6.53 -14.90
CA GLY A 77 12.39 7.38 -13.99
C GLY A 77 10.91 7.52 -14.31
N GLY A 78 10.40 6.84 -15.35
CA GLY A 78 8.98 6.77 -15.65
C GLY A 78 8.26 5.73 -14.77
N TRP A 79 6.96 5.63 -14.92
CA TRP A 79 6.15 4.66 -14.22
C TRP A 79 5.57 3.63 -15.19
N HIS A 80 5.69 2.36 -14.84
CA HIS A 80 4.99 1.30 -15.54
C HIS A 80 3.47 1.37 -15.28
N ALA A 81 2.70 0.73 -16.15
CA ALA A 81 1.27 0.58 -15.94
C ALA A 81 1.01 -0.11 -14.58
N PRO A 82 -0.06 0.28 -13.85
CA PRO A 82 -0.38 -0.33 -12.58
C PRO A 82 -0.68 -1.82 -12.73
N VAL A 83 -0.20 -2.60 -11.77
CA VAL A 83 -0.43 -4.04 -11.66
C VAL A 83 -1.30 -4.29 -10.45
N PHE A 84 -2.27 -5.18 -10.56
CA PHE A 84 -3.11 -5.55 -9.44
C PHE A 84 -2.34 -6.35 -8.40
N ALA A 85 -2.68 -6.12 -7.15
CA ALA A 85 -2.03 -6.78 -6.01
C ALA A 85 -3.01 -6.97 -4.86
N SER A 86 -2.66 -7.88 -3.97
CA SER A 86 -3.39 -8.12 -2.74
C SER A 86 -2.50 -7.94 -1.52
N LEU A 87 -3.08 -7.42 -0.46
CA LEU A 87 -2.47 -7.30 0.86
C LEU A 87 -3.23 -8.20 1.82
N THR A 88 -2.51 -9.11 2.46
CA THR A 88 -3.07 -9.99 3.50
C THR A 88 -2.16 -9.99 4.71
N GLY A 89 -2.74 -10.12 5.89
CA GLY A 89 -1.95 -10.21 7.11
C GLY A 89 -2.79 -10.63 8.30
N GLY A 90 -2.11 -11.21 9.29
CA GLY A 90 -2.65 -11.44 10.61
C GLY A 90 -2.36 -10.25 11.52
N ASN A 91 -3.17 -10.09 12.54
CA ASN A 91 -2.92 -9.12 13.58
C ASN A 91 -3.43 -9.67 14.92
N ILE A 92 -2.72 -9.32 15.99
CA ILE A 92 -3.15 -9.56 17.36
C ILE A 92 -3.64 -8.23 17.90
N GLY A 93 -4.93 -8.14 18.25
CA GLY A 93 -5.52 -6.90 18.72
C GLY A 93 -6.47 -7.14 19.86
N TRP A 94 -6.46 -6.23 20.82
CA TRP A 94 -7.32 -6.27 22.02
C TRP A 94 -8.73 -5.72 21.76
N GLN A 95 -8.96 -5.13 20.58
CA GLN A 95 -10.26 -4.55 20.20
C GLN A 95 -10.96 -5.46 19.20
N ALA A 96 -12.14 -5.95 19.57
CA ALA A 96 -13.03 -6.58 18.63
C ALA A 96 -13.64 -5.53 17.70
N GLY A 97 -13.71 -5.82 16.42
CA GLY A 97 -14.35 -4.94 15.46
C GLY A 97 -13.91 -5.17 14.02
N VAL A 98 -14.60 -4.46 13.13
CA VAL A 98 -14.29 -4.41 11.72
C VAL A 98 -13.96 -2.97 11.36
N GLN A 99 -12.79 -2.75 10.75
CA GLN A 99 -12.35 -1.44 10.28
C GLN A 99 -11.97 -1.52 8.82
N SER A 100 -12.19 -0.44 8.10
CA SER A 100 -11.73 -0.27 6.72
C SER A 100 -10.83 0.97 6.66
N THR A 101 -9.63 0.81 6.11
CA THR A 101 -8.65 1.88 5.97
C THR A 101 -7.97 1.79 4.62
N ASP A 102 -7.60 2.95 4.06
CA ASP A 102 -6.74 2.99 2.89
C ASP A 102 -5.28 2.80 3.33
N VAL A 103 -4.55 1.97 2.63
CA VAL A 103 -3.14 1.67 2.92
C VAL A 103 -2.28 2.07 1.73
N VAL A 104 -1.18 2.76 2.00
CA VAL A 104 -0.17 3.12 1.01
C VAL A 104 1.18 2.60 1.47
N LEU A 105 1.86 1.88 0.59
CA LEU A 105 3.23 1.39 0.81
C LEU A 105 4.16 2.08 -0.18
N VAL A 106 5.22 2.68 0.35
CA VAL A 106 6.26 3.33 -0.45
C VAL A 106 7.52 2.47 -0.40
N PHE A 107 7.90 1.90 -1.53
CA PHE A 107 9.11 1.09 -1.69
C PHE A 107 10.28 1.99 -2.08
N LYS A 108 11.27 2.11 -1.21
CA LYS A 108 12.41 3.03 -1.38
C LYS A 108 13.60 2.38 -2.07
N THR A 109 13.72 1.07 -2.07
CA THR A 109 14.89 0.35 -2.58
C THR A 109 14.53 -0.57 -3.74
N ARG A 110 15.47 -0.75 -4.67
CA ARG A 110 15.34 -1.73 -5.75
C ARG A 110 15.24 -3.16 -5.23
N LYS A 111 15.90 -3.45 -4.12
CA LYS A 111 15.85 -4.77 -3.48
C LYS A 111 14.44 -5.13 -3.02
N SER A 112 13.70 -4.19 -2.43
CA SER A 112 12.31 -4.41 -2.04
C SER A 112 11.40 -4.63 -3.25
N VAL A 113 11.64 -3.92 -4.34
CA VAL A 113 10.91 -4.12 -5.60
C VAL A 113 11.24 -5.48 -6.23
N SER A 114 12.49 -5.93 -6.18
CA SER A 114 12.87 -7.26 -6.67
C SER A 114 12.14 -8.38 -5.94
N GLY A 115 11.98 -8.28 -4.64
CA GLY A 115 11.17 -9.20 -3.85
C GLY A 115 9.71 -9.23 -4.33
N LEU A 116 9.15 -8.07 -4.60
CA LEU A 116 7.79 -7.93 -5.13
C LEU A 116 7.65 -8.54 -6.53
N LEU A 117 8.61 -8.30 -7.41
CA LEU A 117 8.63 -8.84 -8.78
C LEU A 117 8.74 -10.37 -8.82
N SER A 118 9.23 -11.01 -7.78
CA SER A 118 9.19 -12.48 -7.64
C SER A 118 7.78 -13.02 -7.35
N GLY A 119 6.78 -12.13 -7.22
CA GLY A 119 5.37 -12.41 -7.06
C GLY A 119 4.82 -12.20 -5.67
N ARG A 120 5.67 -12.21 -4.66
CA ARG A 120 5.25 -12.10 -3.26
C ARG A 120 6.37 -11.54 -2.39
N ILE A 121 6.00 -10.66 -1.46
CA ILE A 121 6.91 -10.14 -0.43
C ILE A 121 6.22 -10.17 0.94
N THR A 122 6.92 -10.65 1.94
CA THR A 122 6.49 -10.57 3.34
C THR A 122 7.13 -9.35 4.00
N LEU A 123 6.30 -8.42 4.43
CA LEU A 123 6.76 -7.17 5.03
C LEU A 123 7.39 -7.45 6.40
N GLY A 124 8.57 -6.90 6.62
CA GLY A 124 9.35 -7.11 7.83
C GLY A 124 10.29 -8.31 7.76
N ALA A 125 9.97 -9.37 7.03
CA ALA A 125 10.82 -10.55 6.84
C ALA A 125 11.69 -10.45 5.58
N ASP A 126 11.07 -10.20 4.42
CA ASP A 126 11.78 -10.10 3.13
C ASP A 126 12.37 -8.71 2.90
N ALA A 127 11.75 -7.69 3.45
CA ALA A 127 12.22 -6.30 3.41
C ALA A 127 11.84 -5.58 4.70
N GLY A 128 12.73 -4.75 5.21
CA GLY A 128 12.46 -3.93 6.38
C GLY A 128 11.33 -2.95 6.13
N ILE A 129 10.36 -2.91 7.03
CA ILE A 129 9.21 -2.01 6.98
C ILE A 129 9.18 -1.12 8.23
N ALA A 130 8.80 0.13 8.05
CA ALA A 130 8.58 1.07 9.14
C ALA A 130 7.35 1.95 8.86
N ALA A 131 6.81 2.51 9.93
CA ALA A 131 5.81 3.56 9.83
C ALA A 131 6.40 4.77 9.09
N GLY A 132 5.70 5.25 8.07
CA GLY A 132 6.18 6.35 7.27
C GLY A 132 6.13 7.70 8.01
N PRO A 133 7.11 8.59 7.79
CA PRO A 133 7.07 9.93 8.34
C PRO A 133 5.96 10.76 7.71
N VAL A 134 5.28 11.58 8.50
CA VAL A 134 4.19 12.46 8.05
C VAL A 134 4.46 13.92 8.43
N GLY A 135 3.96 14.83 7.62
CA GLY A 135 3.99 16.26 7.89
C GLY A 135 5.39 16.88 7.88
N ARG A 136 5.55 17.96 8.60
CA ARG A 136 6.81 18.75 8.65
C ARG A 136 7.97 18.00 9.30
N GLN A 137 7.71 17.05 10.16
CA GLN A 137 8.76 16.24 10.80
C GLN A 137 9.49 15.33 9.80
N ALA A 138 8.87 15.05 8.66
CA ALA A 138 9.44 14.24 7.60
C ALA A 138 10.64 14.89 6.91
N THR A 139 10.67 16.22 6.82
CA THR A 139 11.79 16.95 6.19
C THR A 139 13.07 16.92 7.04
N ALA A 140 12.95 16.82 8.35
CA ALA A 140 14.10 16.70 9.26
C ALA A 140 14.58 15.25 9.39
N ALA A 141 13.75 14.28 9.08
CA ALA A 141 14.05 12.84 9.20
C ALA A 141 14.57 12.20 7.91
N THR A 142 14.66 12.93 6.81
CA THR A 142 15.15 12.43 5.51
C THR A 142 16.64 12.10 5.51
N ASP A 143 17.38 12.57 6.53
CA ASP A 143 18.80 12.24 6.66
C ASP A 143 18.99 10.96 7.49
N SER A 144 19.59 9.94 6.89
CA SER A 144 20.30 8.80 7.48
C SER A 144 19.60 7.93 8.55
N ARG A 145 18.48 8.34 9.12
CA ARG A 145 17.76 7.57 10.16
C ARG A 145 16.63 6.70 9.63
N LEU A 146 16.25 6.88 8.38
CA LEU A 146 15.20 6.10 7.72
C LEU A 146 15.84 4.89 7.03
N GLY A 147 16.22 3.88 7.82
CA GLY A 147 16.86 2.66 7.33
C GLY A 147 15.92 1.60 6.79
N ALA A 148 14.61 1.83 6.81
CA ALA A 148 13.65 0.90 6.27
C ALA A 148 13.62 0.95 4.73
N GLN A 149 13.35 -0.19 4.13
CA GLN A 149 13.21 -0.31 2.67
C GLN A 149 11.80 0.04 2.19
N ILE A 150 10.81 -0.13 3.06
CA ILE A 150 9.40 0.14 2.80
C ILE A 150 8.85 1.00 3.91
N TYR A 151 8.12 2.05 3.55
CA TYR A 151 7.39 2.90 4.50
C TYR A 151 5.90 2.73 4.27
N SER A 152 5.16 2.54 5.37
CA SER A 152 3.74 2.29 5.31
C SER A 152 2.92 3.41 5.94
N TYR A 153 1.80 3.69 5.30
CA TYR A 153 0.84 4.70 5.70
C TYR A 153 -0.56 4.10 5.70
N SER A 154 -1.36 4.51 6.65
CA SER A 154 -2.78 4.19 6.70
C SER A 154 -3.58 5.48 6.79
N ARG A 155 -4.68 5.55 6.07
CA ARG A 155 -5.62 6.66 6.14
C ARG A 155 -6.88 6.24 6.88
N SER A 156 -7.17 6.97 7.95
CA SER A 156 -8.41 6.83 8.70
C SER A 156 -8.93 8.23 9.02
N ARG A 157 -10.22 8.45 8.82
CA ARG A 157 -10.86 9.75 9.09
C ARG A 157 -10.20 10.95 8.38
N GLY A 158 -9.76 10.75 7.13
CA GLY A 158 -9.20 11.81 6.29
C GLY A 158 -7.73 12.15 6.51
N LEU A 159 -7.05 11.49 7.45
CA LEU A 159 -5.63 11.74 7.75
C LEU A 159 -4.79 10.51 7.46
N PHE A 160 -3.63 10.72 6.81
CA PHE A 160 -2.61 9.71 6.68
C PHE A 160 -1.71 9.66 7.92
N LEU A 161 -1.56 8.48 8.47
CA LEU A 161 -0.68 8.20 9.60
C LEU A 161 0.32 7.12 9.20
N GLY A 162 1.54 7.23 9.71
CA GLY A 162 2.50 6.14 9.62
C GLY A 162 2.07 4.98 10.53
N VAL A 163 1.95 3.78 9.96
CA VAL A 163 1.55 2.57 10.68
C VAL A 163 2.40 1.41 10.22
N SER A 164 2.81 0.53 11.12
CA SER A 164 3.55 -0.67 10.76
C SER A 164 2.63 -1.81 10.33
N PHE A 165 3.04 -2.49 9.26
CA PHE A 165 2.35 -3.66 8.70
C PHE A 165 3.24 -4.92 8.71
N ASP A 166 4.08 -5.05 9.73
CA ASP A 166 4.93 -6.23 9.89
C ASP A 166 4.15 -7.54 9.80
N GLY A 167 4.71 -8.51 9.11
CA GLY A 167 4.10 -9.81 8.91
C GLY A 167 3.03 -9.86 7.83
N SER A 168 2.63 -8.74 7.27
CA SER A 168 1.70 -8.69 6.14
C SER A 168 2.39 -9.15 4.85
N VAL A 169 1.64 -9.78 3.97
CA VAL A 169 2.10 -10.29 2.68
C VAL A 169 1.47 -9.48 1.56
N VAL A 170 2.29 -8.95 0.70
CA VAL A 170 1.88 -8.33 -0.57
C VAL A 170 2.15 -9.31 -1.69
N ARG A 171 1.14 -9.59 -2.49
CA ARG A 171 1.23 -10.48 -3.64
C ARG A 171 0.76 -9.77 -4.89
N MET A 172 1.54 -9.87 -5.95
CA MET A 172 1.11 -9.40 -7.26
C MET A 172 0.17 -10.43 -7.87
N ASP A 173 -0.94 -9.95 -8.40
CA ASP A 173 -1.89 -10.78 -9.14
C ASP A 173 -1.42 -10.86 -10.60
N SER A 174 -1.21 -12.07 -11.08
CA SER A 174 -0.78 -12.36 -12.45
C SER A 174 -1.97 -12.59 -13.38
#